data_1a70f7cf7591c4d2289863cf4ae7bfbc
#
_entry.id   1a70f7cf7591c4d2289863cf4ae7bfbc
#
_cell.length_a   1.000
_cell.length_b   1.000
_cell.length_c   1.000
_cell.angle_alpha   90.00
_cell.angle_beta   90.00
_cell.angle_gamma   90.00
#
_symmetry.space_group_name_H-M   'P 1'
#
loop_
_entity.id
_entity.type
_entity.pdbx_description
1 polymer ?
#
loop_
_entity_poly.entity_id
_entity_poly.type
_entity_poly.pdbx_seq_one_letter_code
_entity_poly.pdbx_strand_id
1 'polypeptide(L)'
;MLGGGPCGLSAAWELSRYGHDVTVIEKESTVGGLCITNEYKGYRFDLGGHRFISKNKELVENVCNMMGNELLTSHRKSVILLKGKTFEYPLSVKDIFLKMGFWTNLKAFTSYLIATVSKVIFRKKDISFEDWIVNRFGRTLYNLFFGPYTEKLWGISPKLI
;
A
#
# COMPACT_ATOMS: atom_id res chain seq x y z
N MET A 1 -0.52 28.74 7.44
CA MET A 1 -0.59 27.42 6.78
C MET A 1 -2.05 27.01 6.63
N LEU A 2 -2.44 26.45 5.49
CA LEU A 2 -3.79 25.95 5.27
C LEU A 2 -3.75 24.41 5.30
N GLY A 3 -4.52 23.84 6.25
CA GLY A 3 -4.61 22.39 6.49
C GLY A 3 -3.71 21.88 7.62
N GLY A 4 -4.34 21.21 8.58
CA GLY A 4 -3.72 20.60 9.77
C GLY A 4 -3.40 19.10 9.59
N GLY A 5 -3.21 18.63 8.36
CA GLY A 5 -2.71 17.28 8.09
C GLY A 5 -1.19 17.17 8.36
N PRO A 6 -0.60 15.94 8.24
CA PRO A 6 0.83 15.72 8.54
C PRO A 6 1.77 16.68 7.81
N CYS A 7 1.49 16.99 6.56
CA CYS A 7 2.31 17.92 5.76
C CYS A 7 2.27 19.34 6.33
N GLY A 8 1.08 19.89 6.61
CA GLY A 8 0.93 21.22 7.17
C GLY A 8 1.50 21.36 8.57
N LEU A 9 1.25 20.35 9.42
CA LEU A 9 1.80 20.32 10.78
C LEU A 9 3.33 20.19 10.78
N SER A 10 3.93 19.35 9.94
CA SER A 10 5.38 19.22 9.82
C SER A 10 6.05 20.50 9.35
N ALA A 11 5.43 21.19 8.36
CA ALA A 11 5.95 22.47 7.88
C ALA A 11 5.82 23.57 8.94
N ALA A 12 4.70 23.60 9.67
CA ALA A 12 4.50 24.56 10.76
C ALA A 12 5.50 24.31 11.90
N TRP A 13 5.71 23.06 12.27
CA TRP A 13 6.68 22.68 13.28
C TRP A 13 8.11 23.09 12.88
N GLU A 14 8.52 22.82 11.65
CA GLU A 14 9.85 23.20 11.19
C GLU A 14 10.02 24.72 11.14
N LEU A 15 9.04 25.47 10.62
CA LEU A 15 9.11 26.93 10.61
C LEU A 15 9.19 27.52 12.03
N SER A 16 8.48 26.95 13.00
CA SER A 16 8.52 27.41 14.39
C SER A 16 9.91 27.18 15.01
N ARG A 17 10.61 26.11 14.62
CA ARG A 17 12.01 25.88 15.06
C ARG A 17 12.99 26.95 14.57
N TYR A 18 12.68 27.58 13.44
CA TYR A 18 13.45 28.73 12.92
C TYR A 18 12.96 30.08 13.47
N GLY A 19 12.09 30.08 14.48
CA GLY A 19 11.63 31.27 15.15
C GLY A 19 10.52 32.04 14.44
N HIS A 20 9.86 31.43 13.46
CA HIS A 20 8.71 32.06 12.80
C HIS A 20 7.42 31.82 13.58
N ASP A 21 6.59 32.88 13.67
CA ASP A 21 5.21 32.75 14.13
C ASP A 21 4.38 32.05 13.06
N VAL A 22 3.80 30.90 13.39
CA VAL A 22 3.04 30.09 12.43
C VAL A 22 1.62 29.85 12.92
N THR A 23 0.66 30.24 12.11
CA THR A 23 -0.76 29.91 12.30
C THR A 23 -1.16 28.82 11.33
N VAL A 24 -1.75 27.71 11.84
CA VAL A 24 -2.36 26.65 11.05
C VAL A 24 -3.86 26.79 11.10
N ILE A 25 -4.48 26.86 9.93
CA ILE A 25 -5.94 26.93 9.76
C ILE A 25 -6.41 25.57 9.27
N GLU A 26 -7.23 24.90 10.09
CA GLU A 26 -7.82 23.60 9.77
C GLU A 26 -9.34 23.75 9.65
N LYS A 27 -9.92 23.06 8.67
CA LYS A 27 -11.35 23.06 8.41
C LYS A 27 -12.12 22.20 9.40
N GLU A 28 -11.53 21.07 9.77
CA GLU A 28 -12.15 20.12 10.68
C GLU A 28 -11.88 20.52 12.15
N SER A 29 -12.65 19.96 13.06
CA SER A 29 -12.51 20.23 14.50
C SER A 29 -11.24 19.66 15.12
N THR A 30 -10.56 18.76 14.42
CA THR A 30 -9.34 18.08 14.87
C THR A 30 -8.29 18.09 13.77
N VAL A 31 -7.03 18.17 14.16
CA VAL A 31 -5.87 18.05 13.25
C VAL A 31 -5.52 16.58 12.98
N GLY A 32 -4.71 16.35 11.95
CA GLY A 32 -4.23 15.00 11.58
C GLY A 32 -4.59 14.63 10.14
N GLY A 33 -5.62 15.20 9.55
CA GLY A 33 -6.03 14.94 8.18
C GLY A 33 -6.29 13.43 7.96
N LEU A 34 -5.64 12.82 6.96
CA LEU A 34 -5.79 11.38 6.71
C LEU A 34 -5.20 10.47 7.80
N CYS A 35 -4.36 11.01 8.68
CA CYS A 35 -3.74 10.28 9.80
C CYS A 35 -4.51 10.46 11.11
N ILE A 36 -5.74 10.96 11.06
CA ILE A 36 -6.57 11.11 12.25
C ILE A 36 -6.89 9.75 12.85
N THR A 37 -6.76 9.64 14.18
CA THR A 37 -7.24 8.50 14.94
C THR A 37 -8.66 8.77 15.39
N ASN A 38 -9.57 7.90 15.00
CA ASN A 38 -10.97 7.97 15.40
C ASN A 38 -11.19 7.27 16.74
N GLU A 39 -12.14 7.79 17.51
CA GLU A 39 -12.56 7.17 18.74
C GLU A 39 -14.04 6.79 18.67
N TYR A 40 -14.35 5.54 19.01
CA TYR A 40 -15.72 5.07 19.10
C TYR A 40 -15.86 4.10 20.29
N LYS A 41 -16.74 4.44 21.21
CA LYS A 41 -17.00 3.63 22.41
C LYS A 41 -15.76 3.29 23.23
N GLY A 42 -14.80 4.22 23.33
CA GLY A 42 -13.52 4.04 24.04
C GLY A 42 -12.44 3.29 23.25
N TYR A 43 -12.73 2.85 22.03
CA TYR A 43 -11.73 2.24 21.13
C TYR A 43 -11.15 3.29 20.19
N ARG A 44 -9.83 3.27 20.04
CA ARG A 44 -9.11 4.12 19.09
C ARG A 44 -8.68 3.33 17.88
N PHE A 45 -8.94 3.85 16.70
CA PHE A 45 -8.58 3.21 15.43
C PHE A 45 -8.39 4.22 14.32
N ASP A 46 -7.53 3.88 13.39
CA ASP A 46 -7.30 4.65 12.18
C ASP A 46 -8.17 4.10 11.03
N LEU A 47 -8.58 4.97 10.11
CA LEU A 47 -9.36 4.56 8.92
C LEU A 47 -8.51 3.85 7.86
N GLY A 48 -7.24 3.67 8.11
CA GLY A 48 -6.29 2.97 7.23
C GLY A 48 -5.05 2.54 7.99
N GLY A 49 -4.20 1.77 7.33
CA GLY A 49 -2.92 1.37 7.90
C GLY A 49 -1.92 2.52 7.84
N HIS A 50 -1.80 3.32 8.88
CA HIS A 50 -0.82 4.39 8.97
C HIS A 50 0.48 3.84 9.55
N ARG A 51 1.58 4.04 8.81
CA ARG A 51 2.92 3.66 9.24
C ARG A 51 3.88 4.72 8.83
N PHE A 52 4.75 5.08 9.75
CA PHE A 52 5.89 5.90 9.42
C PHE A 52 6.98 5.01 8.80
N ILE A 53 7.32 5.27 7.54
CA ILE A 53 8.41 4.59 6.81
C ILE A 53 9.16 5.63 6.00
N SER A 54 10.46 5.73 6.19
CA SER A 54 11.30 6.59 5.36
C SER A 54 12.67 5.94 5.11
N LYS A 55 13.25 6.20 3.93
CA LYS A 55 14.64 5.89 3.62
C LYS A 55 15.60 7.01 4.07
N ASN A 56 15.06 8.20 4.38
CA ASN A 56 15.81 9.31 4.90
C ASN A 56 16.09 9.08 6.39
N LYS A 57 17.34 8.82 6.74
CA LYS A 57 17.77 8.53 8.12
C LYS A 57 17.58 9.72 9.05
N GLU A 58 17.87 10.92 8.58
CA GLU A 58 17.71 12.16 9.34
C GLU A 58 16.24 12.38 9.72
N LEU A 59 15.31 12.17 8.78
CA LEU A 59 13.89 12.26 9.04
C LEU A 59 13.43 11.21 10.06
N VAL A 60 13.94 9.97 9.97
CA VAL A 60 13.64 8.91 10.95
C VAL A 60 14.13 9.31 12.33
N GLU A 61 15.35 9.82 12.45
CA GLU A 61 15.95 10.26 13.71
C GLU A 61 15.16 11.43 14.32
N ASN A 62 14.78 12.41 13.50
CA ASN A 62 13.96 13.54 13.95
C ASN A 62 12.60 13.08 14.51
N VAL A 63 11.93 12.14 13.84
CA VAL A 63 10.65 11.58 14.31
C VAL A 63 10.86 10.76 15.59
N CYS A 64 11.90 9.94 15.67
CA CYS A 64 12.22 9.17 16.88
C CYS A 64 12.51 10.11 18.07
N ASN A 65 13.25 11.18 17.85
CA ASN A 65 13.57 12.16 18.90
C ASN A 65 12.31 12.93 19.36
N MET A 66 11.43 13.26 18.41
CA MET A 66 10.18 13.96 18.72
C MET A 66 9.20 13.08 19.50
N MET A 67 9.07 11.81 19.12
CA MET A 67 8.11 10.87 19.73
C MET A 67 8.66 10.16 20.98
N GLY A 68 9.98 10.04 21.09
CA GLY A 68 10.61 9.37 22.23
C GLY A 68 10.04 7.97 22.48
N ASN A 69 9.62 7.72 23.72
CA ASN A 69 9.08 6.44 24.15
C ASN A 69 7.65 6.14 23.64
N GLU A 70 6.98 7.12 23.02
CA GLU A 70 5.66 6.93 22.46
C GLU A 70 5.69 6.23 21.09
N LEU A 71 6.86 6.22 20.43
CA LEU A 71 7.03 5.53 19.15
C LEU A 71 7.22 4.03 19.39
N LEU A 72 6.18 3.26 19.08
CA LEU A 72 6.21 1.81 19.23
C LEU A 72 6.61 1.12 17.92
N THR A 73 7.59 0.21 18.00
CA THR A 73 7.96 -0.66 16.88
C THR A 73 7.08 -1.91 16.90
N SER A 74 6.32 -2.12 15.82
CA SER A 74 5.48 -3.31 15.65
C SER A 74 5.87 -4.10 14.42
N HIS A 75 6.05 -5.41 14.60
CA HIS A 75 6.28 -6.31 13.47
C HIS A 75 5.01 -6.45 12.63
N ARG A 76 5.17 -6.23 11.33
CA ARG A 76 4.05 -6.37 10.40
C ARG A 76 3.69 -7.84 10.21
N LYS A 77 2.43 -8.18 10.49
CA LYS A 77 1.82 -9.44 10.08
C LYS A 77 0.63 -9.13 9.18
N SER A 78 0.83 -9.26 7.88
CA SER A 78 -0.22 -9.02 6.88
C SER A 78 -0.46 -10.29 6.09
N VAL A 79 -1.73 -10.59 5.84
CA VAL A 79 -2.13 -11.77 5.08
C VAL A 79 -3.19 -11.38 4.04
N ILE A 80 -3.20 -12.10 2.93
CA ILE A 80 -4.24 -12.01 1.91
C ILE A 80 -5.18 -13.18 2.11
N LEU A 81 -6.46 -12.92 2.35
CA LEU A 81 -7.50 -13.95 2.38
C LEU A 81 -8.07 -14.12 0.98
N LEU A 82 -7.88 -15.29 0.38
CA LEU A 82 -8.43 -15.61 -0.93
C LEU A 82 -9.06 -17.01 -0.92
N LYS A 83 -10.35 -17.10 -1.25
CA LYS A 83 -11.10 -18.37 -1.32
C LYS A 83 -10.93 -19.23 -0.06
N GLY A 84 -11.00 -18.61 1.12
CA GLY A 84 -10.86 -19.29 2.41
C GLY A 84 -9.43 -19.69 2.80
N LYS A 85 -8.42 -19.35 1.98
CA LYS A 85 -7.00 -19.60 2.26
C LYS A 85 -6.27 -18.30 2.53
N THR A 86 -5.35 -18.31 3.49
CA THR A 86 -4.51 -17.16 3.83
C THR A 86 -3.16 -17.27 3.14
N PHE A 87 -2.72 -16.20 2.49
CA PHE A 87 -1.42 -16.07 1.86
C PHE A 87 -0.63 -14.98 2.56
N GLU A 88 0.68 -15.12 2.62
CA GLU A 88 1.55 -14.08 3.18
C GLU A 88 1.61 -12.84 2.28
N TYR A 89 1.74 -11.68 2.88
CA TYR A 89 1.96 -10.43 2.15
C TYR A 89 3.36 -9.88 2.47
N PRO A 90 4.19 -9.58 1.48
CA PRO A 90 3.95 -9.68 0.03
C PRO A 90 3.80 -11.12 -0.47
N LEU A 91 3.02 -11.28 -1.54
CA LEU A 91 2.66 -12.58 -2.10
C LEU A 91 3.92 -13.32 -2.58
N SER A 92 4.20 -14.50 -2.00
CA SER A 92 5.34 -15.31 -2.39
C SER A 92 4.95 -16.41 -3.38
N VAL A 93 5.84 -16.72 -4.32
CA VAL A 93 5.63 -17.80 -5.30
C VAL A 93 5.49 -19.15 -4.59
N LYS A 94 6.28 -19.37 -3.53
CA LYS A 94 6.22 -20.58 -2.72
C LYS A 94 4.85 -20.77 -2.08
N ASP A 95 4.28 -19.70 -1.53
CA ASP A 95 2.98 -19.72 -0.87
C ASP A 95 1.85 -20.01 -1.85
N ILE A 96 1.91 -19.42 -3.05
CA ILE A 96 0.99 -19.72 -4.15
C ILE A 96 1.08 -21.21 -4.50
N PHE A 97 2.28 -21.72 -4.75
CA PHE A 97 2.49 -23.08 -5.18
C PHE A 97 1.97 -24.11 -4.16
N LEU A 98 2.23 -23.89 -2.88
CA LEU A 98 1.83 -24.82 -1.81
C LEU A 98 0.32 -24.77 -1.51
N LYS A 99 -0.29 -23.59 -1.58
CA LYS A 99 -1.69 -23.38 -1.15
C LYS A 99 -2.69 -23.43 -2.30
N MET A 100 -2.24 -23.25 -3.55
CA MET A 100 -3.09 -23.42 -4.73
C MET A 100 -3.06 -24.88 -5.19
N GLY A 101 -4.21 -25.39 -5.67
CA GLY A 101 -4.29 -26.76 -6.19
C GLY A 101 -3.46 -26.95 -7.46
N PHE A 102 -3.05 -28.18 -7.72
CA PHE A 102 -2.21 -28.56 -8.86
C PHE A 102 -2.66 -27.98 -10.20
N TRP A 103 -3.94 -28.06 -10.53
CA TRP A 103 -4.48 -27.54 -11.78
C TRP A 103 -4.39 -26.01 -11.90
N THR A 104 -4.53 -25.31 -10.78
CA THR A 104 -4.37 -23.86 -10.76
C THR A 104 -2.93 -23.45 -10.97
N ASN A 105 -2.00 -24.16 -10.34
CA ASN A 105 -0.56 -23.95 -10.52
C ASN A 105 -0.11 -24.23 -11.96
N LEU A 106 -0.62 -25.30 -12.56
CA LEU A 106 -0.32 -25.64 -13.95
C LEU A 106 -0.86 -24.55 -14.91
N LYS A 107 -2.09 -24.08 -14.71
CA LYS A 107 -2.67 -22.95 -15.48
C LYS A 107 -1.87 -21.65 -15.27
N ALA A 108 -1.43 -21.36 -14.05
CA ALA A 108 -0.63 -20.18 -13.77
C ALA A 108 0.73 -20.25 -14.46
N PHE A 109 1.38 -21.40 -14.42
CA PHE A 109 2.68 -21.63 -15.06
C PHE A 109 2.58 -21.51 -16.59
N THR A 110 1.62 -22.19 -17.21
CA THR A 110 1.43 -22.10 -18.68
C THR A 110 1.07 -20.68 -19.10
N SER A 111 0.22 -19.99 -18.36
CA SER A 111 -0.14 -18.59 -18.61
C SER A 111 1.07 -17.65 -18.50
N TYR A 112 1.96 -17.90 -17.54
CA TYR A 112 3.23 -17.17 -17.39
C TYR A 112 4.16 -17.39 -18.58
N LEU A 113 4.34 -18.64 -19.02
CA LEU A 113 5.17 -18.95 -20.19
C LEU A 113 4.64 -18.27 -21.46
N ILE A 114 3.32 -18.35 -21.68
CA ILE A 114 2.67 -17.69 -22.84
C ILE A 114 2.88 -16.18 -22.76
N ALA A 115 2.74 -15.55 -21.59
CA ALA A 115 2.96 -14.12 -21.41
C ALA A 115 4.40 -13.72 -21.73
N THR A 116 5.37 -14.47 -21.20
CA THR A 116 6.80 -14.24 -21.43
C THR A 116 7.18 -14.35 -22.90
N VAL A 117 6.77 -15.42 -23.56
CA VAL A 117 7.03 -15.64 -25.00
C VAL A 117 6.34 -14.57 -25.85
N SER A 118 5.06 -14.29 -25.56
CA SER A 118 4.29 -13.27 -26.29
C SER A 118 4.89 -11.87 -26.15
N LYS A 119 5.41 -11.52 -24.99
CA LYS A 119 6.04 -10.22 -24.76
C LYS A 119 7.30 -10.06 -25.60
N VAL A 120 8.11 -11.10 -25.72
CA VAL A 120 9.35 -11.08 -26.53
C VAL A 120 9.03 -11.03 -28.03
N ILE A 121 8.11 -11.89 -28.49
CA ILE A 121 7.80 -12.02 -29.93
C ILE A 121 7.01 -10.81 -30.43
N PHE A 122 5.95 -10.43 -29.74
CA PHE A 122 5.01 -9.40 -30.20
C PHE A 122 5.31 -8.00 -29.66
N ARG A 123 6.37 -7.82 -28.87
CA ARG A 123 6.77 -6.52 -28.26
C ARG A 123 5.57 -5.76 -27.66
N LYS A 124 4.70 -6.49 -26.95
CA LYS A 124 3.49 -5.93 -26.36
C LYS A 124 3.81 -4.72 -25.48
N LYS A 125 3.07 -3.63 -25.72
CA LYS A 125 3.15 -2.43 -24.88
C LYS A 125 2.28 -2.60 -23.63
N ASP A 126 2.73 -2.01 -22.53
CA ASP A 126 1.97 -1.88 -21.31
C ASP A 126 1.22 -0.54 -21.37
N ILE A 127 -0.09 -0.54 -21.61
CA ILE A 127 -0.93 0.67 -21.70
C ILE A 127 -1.68 0.88 -20.40
N SER A 128 -2.00 -0.21 -19.71
CA SER A 128 -2.77 -0.23 -18.47
C SER A 128 -2.05 -1.07 -17.40
N PHE A 129 -2.50 -0.94 -16.15
CA PHE A 129 -2.03 -1.82 -15.09
C PHE A 129 -2.33 -3.30 -15.38
N GLU A 130 -3.49 -3.59 -15.99
CA GLU A 130 -3.80 -4.94 -16.46
C GLU A 130 -2.75 -5.47 -17.41
N ASP A 131 -2.39 -4.69 -18.45
CA ASP A 131 -1.38 -5.10 -19.42
C ASP A 131 -0.03 -5.32 -18.75
N TRP A 132 0.34 -4.43 -17.84
CA TRP A 132 1.60 -4.52 -17.10
C TRP A 132 1.73 -5.83 -16.33
N ILE A 133 0.67 -6.23 -15.62
CA ILE A 133 0.64 -7.48 -14.86
C ILE A 133 0.56 -8.69 -15.78
N VAL A 134 -0.37 -8.66 -16.76
CA VAL A 134 -0.59 -9.80 -17.66
C VAL A 134 0.63 -10.12 -18.51
N ASN A 135 1.34 -9.09 -18.98
CA ASN A 135 2.55 -9.26 -19.79
C ASN A 135 3.74 -9.78 -18.97
N ARG A 136 3.71 -9.74 -17.63
CA ARG A 136 4.78 -10.22 -16.74
C ARG A 136 4.45 -11.52 -16.03
N PHE A 137 3.24 -11.64 -15.54
CA PHE A 137 2.82 -12.75 -14.66
C PHE A 137 1.77 -13.66 -15.27
N GLY A 138 1.22 -13.27 -16.43
CA GLY A 138 0.19 -14.01 -17.12
C GLY A 138 -1.23 -13.76 -16.62
N ARG A 139 -2.20 -14.09 -17.45
CA ARG A 139 -3.64 -13.84 -17.22
C ARG A 139 -4.17 -14.58 -15.98
N THR A 140 -3.67 -15.77 -15.69
CA THR A 140 -4.17 -16.57 -14.57
C THR A 140 -3.91 -15.90 -13.22
N LEU A 141 -2.69 -15.42 -12.98
CA LEU A 141 -2.36 -14.71 -11.74
C LEU A 141 -3.05 -13.34 -11.66
N TYR A 142 -3.18 -12.65 -12.80
CA TYR A 142 -3.95 -11.42 -12.86
C TYR A 142 -5.39 -11.63 -12.37
N ASN A 143 -6.10 -12.62 -12.93
CA ASN A 143 -7.49 -12.89 -12.58
C ASN A 143 -7.68 -13.38 -11.15
N LEU A 144 -6.69 -14.07 -10.58
CA LEU A 144 -6.77 -14.62 -9.23
C LEU A 144 -6.47 -13.58 -8.14
N PHE A 145 -5.48 -12.72 -8.36
CA PHE A 145 -4.95 -11.84 -7.31
C PHE A 145 -5.00 -10.37 -7.70
N PHE A 146 -4.27 -9.99 -8.74
CA PHE A 146 -3.97 -8.59 -9.02
C PHE A 146 -5.20 -7.81 -9.49
N GLY A 147 -5.98 -8.35 -10.42
CA GLY A 147 -7.16 -7.69 -10.95
C GLY A 147 -8.19 -7.38 -9.88
N PRO A 148 -8.74 -8.42 -9.18
CA PRO A 148 -9.74 -8.21 -8.13
C PRO A 148 -9.25 -7.35 -6.97
N TYR A 149 -7.96 -7.49 -6.58
CA TYR A 149 -7.38 -6.67 -5.52
C TYR A 149 -7.31 -5.19 -5.92
N THR A 150 -6.80 -4.92 -7.12
CA THR A 150 -6.65 -3.54 -7.61
C THR A 150 -7.99 -2.86 -7.82
N GLU A 151 -8.95 -3.57 -8.41
CA GLU A 151 -10.31 -3.06 -8.59
C GLU A 151 -10.98 -2.75 -7.25
N LYS A 152 -10.84 -3.64 -6.26
CA LYS A 152 -11.37 -3.40 -4.91
C LYS A 152 -10.69 -2.22 -4.23
N LEU A 153 -9.37 -2.04 -4.40
CA LEU A 153 -8.59 -0.98 -3.76
C LEU A 153 -8.90 0.39 -4.35
N TRP A 154 -8.98 0.49 -5.67
CA TRP A 154 -9.14 1.76 -6.37
C TRP A 154 -10.59 2.08 -6.77
N GLY A 155 -11.50 1.11 -6.68
CA GLY A 155 -12.91 1.28 -7.09
C GLY A 155 -13.11 1.44 -8.59
N ILE A 156 -12.06 1.23 -9.40
CA ILE A 156 -12.09 1.34 -10.87
C ILE A 156 -11.40 0.12 -11.50
N SER A 157 -11.76 -0.17 -12.75
CA SER A 157 -11.14 -1.28 -13.46
C SER A 157 -9.64 -1.07 -13.68
N PRO A 158 -8.78 -2.10 -13.45
CA PRO A 158 -7.35 -2.04 -13.73
C PRO A 158 -6.96 -1.74 -15.19
N LYS A 159 -7.94 -1.80 -16.12
CA LYS A 159 -7.77 -1.37 -17.52
C LYS A 159 -7.72 0.15 -17.68
N LEU A 160 -8.22 0.88 -16.67
CA LEU A 160 -8.30 2.34 -16.69
C LEU A 160 -7.18 3.00 -15.88
N ILE A 161 -6.29 2.21 -15.30
CA ILE A 161 -5.15 2.64 -14.48
C ILE A 161 -3.85 2.47 -15.26
#